data_a22b0f0d8326cc439fc20b31af0c870a
#
_entry.id   a22b0f0d8326cc439fc20b31af0c870a
#
_cell.length_a   1.000
_cell.length_b   1.000
_cell.length_c   1.000
_cell.angle_alpha   90.00
_cell.angle_beta   90.00
_cell.angle_gamma   90.00
#
_symmetry.space_group_name_H-M   'P 1'
#
loop_
_entity.id
_entity.type
_entity.pdbx_description
1 polymer ?
#
loop_
_entity_poly.entity_id
_entity_poly.type
_entity_poly.pdbx_seq_one_letter_code
_entity_poly.pdbx_strand_id
1 'polypeptide(L)'
;MEKIIGFDAKRANANRTGLGNYSRFVIDALASTSYEAQWRMYIPRRKSNPEYDALLDYPRVTTHLPQKKAWRRLASLWRTRAMTGDLQRDGVQLFHGLSNELPVGLDKAGIRSVVTIHDLIFLRYPQFYKPADRAIYTSVSYTHLT
;
A
#
# COMPACT_ATOMS: atom_id res chain seq x y z
N MET A 1 20.34 -11.61 5.71
CA MET A 1 19.75 -10.29 6.00
C MET A 1 18.24 -10.38 5.92
N GLU A 2 17.57 -9.93 6.94
CA GLU A 2 16.12 -9.96 7.00
C GLU A 2 15.50 -9.09 5.90
N LYS A 3 14.47 -9.59 5.24
CA LYS A 3 13.75 -8.84 4.20
C LYS A 3 12.80 -7.83 4.83
N ILE A 4 12.69 -6.67 4.21
CA ILE A 4 11.74 -5.63 4.61
C ILE A 4 10.73 -5.45 3.48
N ILE A 5 9.47 -5.79 3.78
CA ILE A 5 8.37 -5.76 2.81
C ILE A 5 7.36 -4.72 3.28
N GLY A 6 7.06 -3.78 2.41
CA GLY A 6 6.10 -2.72 2.67
C GLY A 6 4.76 -2.96 1.98
N PHE A 7 3.67 -2.52 2.61
CA PHE A 7 2.33 -2.56 2.06
C PHE A 7 1.71 -1.16 2.04
N ASP A 8 1.00 -0.82 0.99
CA ASP A 8 0.01 0.26 1.06
C ASP A 8 -1.18 -0.25 1.88
N ALA A 9 -1.19 0.06 3.16
CA ALA A 9 -2.17 -0.45 4.09
C ALA A 9 -3.31 0.53 4.41
N LYS A 10 -3.48 1.58 3.60
CA LYS A 10 -4.58 2.55 3.81
C LYS A 10 -5.93 1.85 3.90
N ARG A 11 -6.23 0.95 2.96
CA ARG A 11 -7.50 0.21 2.94
C ARG A 11 -7.60 -0.76 4.12
N ALA A 12 -6.51 -1.42 4.46
CA ALA A 12 -6.47 -2.32 5.62
C ALA A 12 -6.87 -1.62 6.91
N ASN A 13 -6.46 -0.37 7.10
CA ASN A 13 -6.79 0.41 8.29
C ASN A 13 -8.13 1.14 8.19
N ALA A 14 -8.46 1.72 7.03
CA ALA A 14 -9.58 2.65 6.89
C ALA A 14 -10.86 2.04 6.32
N ASN A 15 -10.76 0.89 5.64
CA ASN A 15 -11.88 0.30 4.90
C ASN A 15 -12.34 -1.00 5.55
N ARG A 16 -13.66 -1.12 5.78
CA ARG A 16 -14.28 -2.32 6.38
C ARG A 16 -15.07 -3.16 5.37
N THR A 17 -14.99 -2.83 4.10
CA THR A 17 -15.62 -3.56 3.01
C THR A 17 -14.62 -4.47 2.29
N GLY A 18 -14.93 -4.94 1.09
CA GLY A 18 -14.16 -5.93 0.35
C GLY A 18 -12.67 -5.59 0.19
N LEU A 19 -12.33 -4.34 -0.15
CA LEU A 19 -10.93 -3.94 -0.33
C LEU A 19 -10.14 -3.99 0.97
N GLY A 20 -10.73 -3.56 2.07
CA GLY A 20 -10.12 -3.64 3.39
C GLY A 20 -9.96 -5.06 3.87
N ASN A 21 -11.00 -5.89 3.69
CA ASN A 21 -10.97 -7.31 4.05
C ASN A 21 -9.88 -8.05 3.27
N TYR A 22 -9.79 -7.81 1.97
CA TYR A 22 -8.73 -8.39 1.14
C TYR A 22 -7.34 -7.97 1.61
N SER A 23 -7.13 -6.68 1.87
CA SER A 23 -5.83 -6.16 2.30
C SER A 23 -5.39 -6.79 3.63
N ARG A 24 -6.28 -6.88 4.61
CA ARG A 24 -5.99 -7.53 5.89
C ARG A 24 -5.73 -9.03 5.73
N PHE A 25 -6.52 -9.69 4.90
CA PHE A 25 -6.34 -11.11 4.60
C PHE A 25 -4.94 -11.40 4.03
N VAL A 26 -4.48 -10.61 3.05
CA VAL A 26 -3.17 -10.80 2.44
C VAL A 26 -2.05 -10.60 3.45
N ILE A 27 -2.12 -9.54 4.26
CA ILE A 27 -1.10 -9.26 5.28
C ILE A 27 -1.09 -10.38 6.33
N ASP A 28 -2.25 -10.78 6.81
CA ASP A 28 -2.38 -11.88 7.78
C ASP A 28 -1.81 -13.18 7.23
N ALA A 29 -2.18 -13.55 6.01
CA ALA A 29 -1.71 -14.76 5.38
C ALA A 29 -0.18 -14.79 5.23
N LEU A 30 0.42 -13.67 4.82
CA LEU A 30 1.88 -13.57 4.66
C LEU A 30 2.59 -13.54 6.00
N ALA A 31 2.09 -12.80 6.97
CA ALA A 31 2.70 -12.68 8.30
C ALA A 31 2.63 -14.00 9.10
N SER A 32 1.62 -14.85 8.81
CA SER A 32 1.48 -16.16 9.44
C SER A 32 2.39 -17.24 8.85
N THR A 33 3.08 -16.95 7.74
CA THR A 33 4.01 -17.91 7.13
C THR A 33 5.30 -18.00 7.94
N SER A 34 6.08 -19.04 7.68
CA SER A 34 7.43 -19.20 8.24
C SER A 34 8.48 -18.31 7.57
N TYR A 35 8.09 -17.52 6.57
CA TYR A 35 9.02 -16.63 5.87
C TYR A 35 9.46 -15.49 6.79
N GLU A 36 10.76 -15.38 6.99
CA GLU A 36 11.32 -14.36 7.88
C GLU A 36 11.45 -13.01 7.15
N ALA A 37 10.54 -12.11 7.46
CA ALA A 37 10.52 -10.74 6.94
C ALA A 37 9.94 -9.79 7.98
N GLN A 38 10.31 -8.52 7.86
CA GLN A 38 9.57 -7.43 8.51
C GLN A 38 8.44 -7.00 7.57
N TRP A 39 7.24 -6.98 8.09
CA TRP A 39 6.02 -6.61 7.37
C TRP A 39 5.60 -5.22 7.81
N ARG A 40 5.82 -4.22 6.96
CA ARG A 40 5.58 -2.81 7.30
C ARG A 40 4.33 -2.29 6.62
N MET A 41 3.37 -1.88 7.42
CA MET A 41 2.11 -1.33 6.93
C MET A 41 2.19 0.20 6.89
N TYR A 42 2.19 0.78 5.70
CA TYR A 42 2.24 2.23 5.49
C TYR A 42 0.84 2.79 5.37
N ILE A 43 0.48 3.70 6.26
CA ILE A 43 -0.82 4.36 6.31
C ILE A 43 -0.66 5.87 6.47
N PRO A 44 -1.53 6.70 5.84
CA PRO A 44 -1.41 8.15 5.98
C PRO A 44 -1.84 8.67 7.34
N ARG A 45 -2.81 8.02 7.97
CA ARG A 45 -3.33 8.35 9.31
C ARG A 45 -3.85 7.09 9.98
N ARG A 46 -3.65 7.01 11.28
CA ARG A 46 -4.20 5.91 12.08
C ARG A 46 -5.70 6.11 12.31
N LYS A 47 -6.47 5.08 12.04
CA LYS A 47 -7.90 5.01 12.36
C LYS A 47 -8.15 3.84 13.29
N SER A 48 -9.13 3.97 14.18
CA SER A 48 -9.53 2.87 15.05
C SER A 48 -10.15 1.75 14.21
N ASN A 49 -9.54 0.58 14.27
CA ASN A 49 -10.01 -0.61 13.53
C ASN A 49 -9.47 -1.87 14.23
N PRO A 50 -10.31 -2.57 14.99
CA PRO A 50 -9.89 -3.77 15.72
C PRO A 50 -9.32 -4.87 14.82
N GLU A 51 -9.83 -5.01 13.60
CA GLU A 51 -9.36 -6.01 12.64
C GLU A 51 -7.95 -5.69 12.12
N TYR A 52 -7.67 -4.41 11.94
CA TYR A 52 -6.32 -3.95 11.62
C TYR A 52 -5.37 -4.13 12.82
N ASP A 53 -5.85 -3.79 14.01
CA ASP A 53 -5.06 -3.90 15.25
C ASP A 53 -4.64 -5.34 15.53
N ALA A 54 -5.46 -6.31 15.17
CA ALA A 54 -5.14 -7.73 15.30
C ALA A 54 -3.90 -8.14 14.49
N LEU A 55 -3.63 -7.47 13.36
CA LEU A 55 -2.41 -7.73 12.58
C LEU A 55 -1.14 -7.35 13.35
N LEU A 56 -1.23 -6.40 14.27
CA LEU A 56 -0.10 -5.96 15.09
C LEU A 56 0.28 -6.97 16.19
N ASP A 57 -0.51 -8.02 16.38
CA ASP A 57 -0.16 -9.12 17.29
C ASP A 57 0.99 -9.97 16.73
N TYR A 58 1.21 -9.96 15.43
CA TYR A 58 2.39 -10.56 14.84
C TYR A 58 3.64 -9.77 15.20
N PRO A 59 4.71 -10.38 15.72
CA PRO A 59 5.88 -9.66 16.23
C PRO A 59 6.61 -8.82 15.19
N ARG A 60 6.51 -9.19 13.91
CA ARG A 60 7.22 -8.55 12.80
C ARG A 60 6.35 -7.64 11.95
N VAL A 61 5.10 -7.42 12.35
CA VAL A 61 4.17 -6.50 11.69
C VAL A 61 4.18 -5.17 12.42
N THR A 62 4.47 -4.09 11.71
CA THR A 62 4.53 -2.74 12.27
C THR A 62 3.79 -1.73 11.40
N THR A 63 3.29 -0.67 12.02
CA THR A 63 2.62 0.45 11.34
C THR A 63 3.58 1.61 11.15
N HIS A 64 3.57 2.21 9.96
CA HIS A 64 4.39 3.35 9.59
C HIS A 64 3.54 4.48 9.06
N LEU A 65 3.70 5.66 9.63
CA LEU A 65 3.03 6.90 9.23
C LEU A 65 3.99 7.75 8.39
N PRO A 66 3.45 8.75 7.62
CA PRO A 66 4.32 9.72 6.95
C PRO A 66 5.28 10.36 7.94
N GLN A 67 6.53 10.47 7.57
CA GLN A 67 7.54 11.04 8.46
C GLN A 67 7.27 12.50 8.77
N LYS A 68 6.87 13.27 7.76
CA LYS A 68 6.48 14.67 7.95
C LYS A 68 4.97 14.75 8.25
N LYS A 69 4.60 15.39 9.33
CA LYS A 69 3.20 15.54 9.75
C LYS A 69 2.31 16.22 8.70
N ALA A 70 2.88 17.12 7.88
CA ALA A 70 2.15 17.79 6.80
C ALA A 70 1.54 16.79 5.80
N TRP A 71 2.20 15.68 5.53
CA TRP A 71 1.70 14.65 4.62
C TRP A 71 0.45 13.92 5.14
N ARG A 72 0.17 13.96 6.44
CA ARG A 72 -1.06 13.36 6.98
C ARG A 72 -2.31 14.06 6.46
N ARG A 73 -2.23 15.36 6.13
CA ARG A 73 -3.33 16.14 5.55
C ARG A 73 -3.44 15.95 4.03
N LEU A 74 -2.35 15.57 3.39
CA LEU A 74 -2.24 15.37 1.94
C LEU A 74 -2.03 13.87 1.63
N ALA A 75 -2.88 13.03 2.16
CA ALA A 75 -2.74 11.57 2.11
C ALA A 75 -2.55 11.02 0.70
N SER A 76 -3.34 11.48 -0.27
CA SER A 76 -3.24 11.02 -1.65
C SER A 76 -1.92 11.41 -2.29
N LEU A 77 -1.46 12.63 -2.04
CA LEU A 77 -0.20 13.11 -2.58
C LEU A 77 1.00 12.37 -1.96
N TRP A 78 0.94 12.11 -0.66
CA TRP A 78 1.97 11.30 0.00
C TRP A 78 2.02 9.89 -0.59
N ARG A 79 0.88 9.22 -0.72
CA ARG A 79 0.81 7.86 -1.27
C ARG A 79 1.32 7.75 -2.70
N THR A 80 1.10 8.79 -3.51
CA THR A 80 1.51 8.76 -4.91
C THR A 80 2.94 9.23 -5.14
N ARG A 81 3.43 10.22 -4.40
CA ARG A 81 4.71 10.88 -4.70
C ARG A 81 5.74 10.83 -3.58
N ALA A 82 5.33 10.99 -2.33
CA ALA A 82 6.27 11.14 -1.22
C ALA A 82 6.59 9.82 -0.51
N MET A 83 5.72 8.81 -0.59
CA MET A 83 5.91 7.53 0.08
C MET A 83 7.19 6.82 -0.37
N THR A 84 7.55 6.92 -1.62
CA THR A 84 8.77 6.28 -2.15
C THR A 84 10.03 6.71 -1.38
N GLY A 85 10.13 7.99 -1.03
CA GLY A 85 11.24 8.49 -0.20
C GLY A 85 11.27 7.87 1.20
N ASP A 86 10.11 7.75 1.82
CA ASP A 86 9.97 7.10 3.11
C ASP A 86 10.35 5.61 3.04
N LEU A 87 9.87 4.91 2.02
CA LEU A 87 10.21 3.49 1.78
C LEU A 87 11.71 3.28 1.58
N GLN A 88 12.33 4.15 0.79
CA GLN A 88 13.77 4.06 0.50
C GLN A 88 14.59 4.27 1.78
N ARG A 89 14.25 5.27 2.57
CA ARG A 89 14.93 5.54 3.83
C ARG A 89 14.76 4.40 4.83
N ASP A 90 13.59 3.77 4.86
CA ASP A 90 13.28 2.66 5.76
C ASP A 90 13.89 1.33 5.30
N GLY A 91 14.56 1.30 4.15
CA GLY A 91 15.20 0.10 3.62
C GLY A 91 14.24 -0.93 3.05
N VAL A 92 13.04 -0.54 2.64
CA VAL A 92 12.07 -1.44 2.02
C VAL A 92 12.61 -1.98 0.70
N GLN A 93 12.57 -3.29 0.52
CA GLN A 93 13.10 -3.98 -0.66
C GLN A 93 12.02 -4.39 -1.65
N LEU A 94 10.82 -4.66 -1.14
CA LEU A 94 9.64 -5.01 -1.92
C LEU A 94 8.44 -4.24 -1.38
N PHE A 95 7.67 -3.64 -2.26
CA PHE A 95 6.44 -2.92 -1.91
C PHE A 95 5.23 -3.53 -2.62
N HIS A 96 4.17 -3.79 -1.87
CA HIS A 96 2.93 -4.33 -2.40
C HIS A 96 1.80 -3.29 -2.31
N GLY A 97 1.36 -2.81 -3.46
CA GLY A 97 0.15 -1.99 -3.60
C GLY A 97 -1.08 -2.89 -3.61
N LEU A 98 -1.86 -2.87 -2.54
CA LEU A 98 -2.97 -3.81 -2.32
C LEU A 98 -4.27 -3.41 -3.01
N SER A 99 -4.35 -2.20 -3.56
CA SER A 99 -5.59 -1.72 -4.18
C SER A 99 -5.34 -0.79 -5.37
N ASN A 100 -4.92 -1.37 -6.48
CA ASN A 100 -4.76 -0.74 -7.80
C ASN A 100 -3.73 0.40 -7.87
N GLU A 101 -2.99 0.69 -6.82
CA GLU A 101 -2.11 1.87 -6.77
C GLU A 101 -0.69 1.50 -6.33
N LEU A 102 0.29 2.22 -6.90
CA LEU A 102 1.69 2.19 -6.50
C LEU A 102 2.24 3.62 -6.43
N PRO A 103 3.15 3.91 -5.49
CA PRO A 103 3.88 5.19 -5.50
C PRO A 103 4.75 5.33 -6.75
N VAL A 104 4.98 6.56 -7.17
CA VAL A 104 5.85 6.88 -8.30
C VAL A 104 7.32 6.70 -7.90
N GLY A 105 8.14 6.16 -8.80
CA GLY A 105 9.59 6.14 -8.64
C GLY A 105 10.16 4.96 -7.86
N LEU A 106 9.38 3.90 -7.61
CA LEU A 106 9.86 2.70 -6.91
C LEU A 106 11.05 2.06 -7.63
N ASP A 107 11.01 1.96 -8.94
CA ASP A 107 12.07 1.41 -9.77
C ASP A 107 13.37 2.19 -9.64
N LYS A 108 13.30 3.52 -9.70
CA LYS A 108 14.46 4.41 -9.52
C LYS A 108 15.03 4.34 -8.10
N ALA A 109 14.19 4.05 -7.11
CA ALA A 109 14.61 3.86 -5.73
C ALA A 109 15.17 2.45 -5.46
N GLY A 110 15.17 1.56 -6.46
CA GLY A 110 15.65 0.18 -6.32
C GLY A 110 14.68 -0.72 -5.55
N ILE A 111 13.42 -0.34 -5.47
CA ILE A 111 12.38 -1.09 -4.74
C ILE A 111 11.57 -1.91 -5.73
N ARG A 112 11.55 -3.23 -5.55
CA ARG A 112 10.67 -4.11 -6.32
C ARG A 112 9.22 -3.87 -5.91
N SER A 113 8.29 -4.05 -6.85
CA SER A 113 6.88 -3.78 -6.58
C SER A 113 5.98 -4.91 -7.07
N VAL A 114 4.90 -5.10 -6.32
CA VAL A 114 3.76 -5.93 -6.69
C VAL A 114 2.52 -5.06 -6.55
N VAL A 115 1.58 -5.17 -7.47
CA VAL A 115 0.30 -4.48 -7.38
C VAL A 115 -0.83 -5.47 -7.60
N THR A 116 -1.85 -5.39 -6.75
CA THR A 116 -3.09 -6.14 -6.94
C THR A 116 -4.09 -5.26 -7.66
N ILE A 117 -4.53 -5.70 -8.82
CA ILE A 117 -5.60 -5.07 -9.60
C ILE A 117 -6.89 -5.83 -9.33
N HIS A 118 -7.84 -5.20 -8.68
CA HIS A 118 -9.12 -5.82 -8.31
C HIS A 118 -10.08 -5.93 -9.50
N ASP A 119 -10.09 -4.89 -10.34
CA ASP A 119 -10.88 -4.85 -11.56
C ASP A 119 -10.33 -3.80 -12.54
N LEU A 120 -10.83 -3.82 -13.77
CA LEU A 120 -10.49 -2.86 -14.82
C LEU A 120 -11.71 -2.02 -15.24
N ILE A 121 -12.70 -1.89 -14.36
CA ILE A 121 -13.94 -1.16 -14.65
C ILE A 121 -13.63 0.30 -15.00
N PHE A 122 -12.62 0.90 -14.38
CA PHE A 122 -12.21 2.27 -14.66
C PHE A 122 -11.75 2.51 -16.11
N LEU A 123 -11.26 1.47 -16.81
CA LEU A 123 -10.91 1.56 -18.22
C LEU A 123 -12.16 1.46 -19.11
N ARG A 124 -13.09 0.58 -18.74
CA ARG A 124 -14.28 0.32 -19.55
C ARG A 124 -15.40 1.33 -19.28
N TYR A 125 -15.53 1.79 -18.04
CA TYR A 125 -16.57 2.70 -17.60
C TYR A 125 -15.98 3.89 -16.83
N PRO A 126 -15.16 4.73 -17.49
CA PRO A 126 -14.43 5.81 -16.81
C PRO A 126 -15.36 6.85 -16.17
N GLN A 127 -16.61 6.95 -16.63
CA GLN A 127 -17.59 7.90 -16.09
C GLN A 127 -17.96 7.63 -14.62
N PHE A 128 -17.73 6.42 -14.11
CA PHE A 128 -18.00 6.08 -12.71
C PHE A 128 -16.86 6.45 -11.75
N TYR A 129 -15.76 6.96 -12.27
CA TYR A 129 -14.57 7.30 -11.48
C TYR A 129 -14.21 8.77 -11.62
N LYS A 130 -13.68 9.34 -10.54
CA LYS A 130 -13.14 10.70 -10.59
C LYS A 130 -11.94 10.76 -11.55
N PRO A 131 -11.74 11.89 -12.27
CA PRO A 131 -10.61 12.01 -13.20
C PRO A 131 -9.24 11.72 -12.56
N ALA A 132 -9.02 12.14 -11.32
CA ALA A 132 -7.78 11.89 -10.59
C ALA A 132 -7.55 10.39 -10.34
N ASP A 133 -8.58 9.67 -9.93
CA ASP A 133 -8.48 8.22 -9.66
C ASP A 133 -8.23 7.45 -10.95
N ARG A 134 -8.89 7.86 -12.07
CA ARG A 134 -8.65 7.26 -13.38
C ARG A 134 -7.21 7.44 -13.84
N ALA A 135 -6.65 8.64 -13.65
CA ALA A 135 -5.28 8.92 -14.04
C ALA A 135 -4.29 8.02 -13.27
N ILE A 136 -4.50 7.85 -11.97
CA ILE A 136 -3.66 6.99 -11.12
C ILE A 136 -3.76 5.53 -11.55
N TYR A 137 -4.97 4.99 -11.68
CA TYR A 137 -5.19 3.58 -12.04
C TYR A 137 -4.70 3.27 -13.46
N THR A 138 -4.93 4.17 -14.40
CA THR A 138 -4.44 4.03 -15.78
C THR A 138 -2.92 4.01 -15.82
N SER A 139 -2.27 4.92 -15.10
CA SER A 139 -0.81 4.98 -15.02
C SER A 139 -0.21 3.68 -14.49
N VAL A 140 -0.76 3.14 -13.41
CA VAL A 140 -0.32 1.85 -12.83
C VAL A 140 -0.51 0.73 -13.84
N SER A 141 -1.69 0.63 -14.47
CA SER A 141 -2.00 -0.43 -15.44
C SER A 141 -1.05 -0.41 -16.63
N TYR A 142 -0.80 0.76 -17.22
CA TYR A 142 0.10 0.87 -18.37
C TYR A 142 1.57 0.61 -17.99
N THR A 143 2.00 1.03 -16.83
CA THR A 143 3.41 0.91 -16.40
C THR A 143 3.76 -0.52 -15.97
N HIS A 144 2.82 -1.25 -15.37
CA HIS A 144 3.09 -2.54 -14.72
C HIS A 144 2.46 -3.76 -15.40
N LEU A 145 1.47 -3.57 -16.28
CA LEU A 145 0.80 -4.66 -17.01
C LEU A 145 1.25 -4.81 -18.46
N THR A 146 1.97 -3.84 -18.98
CA THR A 146 2.57 -3.88 -20.31
C THR A 146 4.06 -4.13 -20.25
#